data_d17532b31b44a68318ca12d95948fa60
#
_entry.id   d17532b31b44a68318ca12d95948fa60
#
_cell.length_a   1.000
_cell.length_b   1.000
_cell.length_c   1.000
_cell.angle_alpha   90.00
_cell.angle_beta   90.00
_cell.angle_gamma   90.00
#
_symmetry.space_group_name_H-M   'P 1'
#
loop_
_entity.id
_entity.type
_entity.pdbx_description
1 polymer ?
#
loop_
_entity_poly.entity_id
_entity_poly.type
_entity_poly.pdbx_seq_one_letter_code
_entity_poly.pdbx_strand_id
1 'polypeptide(L)'
;CAAAQYLCTAGVGHLILVDDDSVELSNLHRQVLHGEADINRLKVESARDSLLRLNPSASIETVAQRLDDAALLDKIESCHAVLDCSDNLDTRRQLNRLCYQTKTPLVSGAAIRFEGQVAVYTMQESTPCYECLSQRFGEQQLSCVESGVLAPLVGIVGSLQALEAIKLLSGAGTVPVGKLMLFDGAYSQWQTFQLEQWQDCPVCGSSAGAD
;
A
#
# COMPACT_ATOMS: atom_id res chain seq x y z
N CYS A 1 -2.63 -7.76 4.57
CA CYS A 1 -2.87 -9.21 4.53
C CYS A 1 -3.20 -9.69 3.11
N ALA A 2 -4.27 -9.21 2.48
CA ALA A 2 -4.68 -9.67 1.14
C ALA A 2 -3.60 -9.44 0.07
N ALA A 3 -2.97 -8.27 0.07
CA ALA A 3 -1.87 -7.99 -0.86
C ALA A 3 -0.68 -8.95 -0.67
N ALA A 4 -0.21 -9.12 0.56
CA ALA A 4 0.92 -10.01 0.87
C ALA A 4 0.62 -11.47 0.49
N GLN A 5 -0.61 -11.94 0.72
CA GLN A 5 -1.03 -13.29 0.35
C GLN A 5 -0.87 -13.54 -1.15
N TYR A 6 -1.40 -12.64 -1.99
CA TYR A 6 -1.34 -12.82 -3.44
C TYR A 6 0.06 -12.59 -4.00
N LEU A 7 0.85 -11.65 -3.48
CA LEU A 7 2.24 -11.48 -3.89
C LEU A 7 3.06 -12.74 -3.61
N CYS A 8 2.92 -13.30 -2.41
CA CYS A 8 3.62 -14.51 -1.99
C CYS A 8 3.24 -15.72 -2.85
N THR A 9 1.94 -15.95 -3.09
CA THR A 9 1.47 -17.10 -3.90
C THR A 9 1.71 -16.93 -5.40
N ALA A 10 1.79 -15.70 -5.89
CA ALA A 10 2.16 -15.41 -7.28
C ALA A 10 3.67 -15.57 -7.57
N GLY A 11 4.49 -15.83 -6.55
CA GLY A 11 5.91 -16.11 -6.74
C GLY A 11 6.81 -14.87 -6.63
N VAL A 12 6.37 -13.79 -5.99
CA VAL A 12 7.28 -12.70 -5.60
C VAL A 12 8.30 -13.27 -4.62
N GLY A 13 9.57 -13.29 -5.02
CA GLY A 13 10.61 -14.07 -4.34
C GLY A 13 11.00 -13.55 -2.97
N HIS A 14 10.90 -12.23 -2.75
CA HIS A 14 11.23 -11.59 -1.47
C HIS A 14 10.19 -10.55 -1.08
N LEU A 15 9.71 -10.64 0.15
CA LEU A 15 8.75 -9.71 0.76
C LEU A 15 9.32 -9.14 2.06
N ILE A 16 9.28 -7.84 2.23
CA ILE A 16 9.57 -7.15 3.49
C ILE A 16 8.24 -6.68 4.08
N LEU A 17 7.90 -7.20 5.25
CA LEU A 17 6.67 -6.84 5.97
C LEU A 17 7.02 -5.90 7.12
N VAL A 18 6.48 -4.69 7.10
CA VAL A 18 6.73 -3.66 8.12
C VAL A 18 5.40 -3.31 8.80
N ASP A 19 5.27 -3.63 10.08
CA ASP A 19 4.08 -3.33 10.91
C ASP A 19 4.49 -3.48 12.38
N ASP A 20 4.22 -2.48 13.22
CA ASP A 20 4.59 -2.47 14.64
C ASP A 20 3.48 -3.00 15.56
N ASP A 21 2.30 -3.30 15.00
CA ASP A 21 1.15 -3.76 15.77
C ASP A 21 1.19 -5.26 16.11
N SER A 22 0.40 -5.59 17.12
CA SER A 22 -0.01 -6.97 17.43
C SER A 22 -1.40 -7.29 16.87
N VAL A 23 -1.66 -8.57 16.67
CA VAL A 23 -2.96 -9.07 16.22
C VAL A 23 -4.00 -8.88 17.33
N GLU A 24 -5.10 -8.24 16.99
CA GLU A 24 -6.26 -8.04 17.86
C GLU A 24 -7.49 -8.77 17.33
N LEU A 25 -8.41 -9.13 18.22
CA LEU A 25 -9.68 -9.75 17.85
C LEU A 25 -10.47 -8.89 16.84
N SER A 26 -10.44 -7.58 17.03
CA SER A 26 -11.07 -6.59 16.15
C SER A 26 -10.50 -6.56 14.72
N ASN A 27 -9.32 -7.14 14.50
CA ASN A 27 -8.67 -7.19 13.18
C ASN A 27 -9.09 -8.40 12.35
N LEU A 28 -9.48 -9.52 13.01
CA LEU A 28 -9.62 -10.83 12.35
C LEU A 28 -10.67 -10.85 11.24
N HIS A 29 -11.69 -9.99 11.31
CA HIS A 29 -12.74 -9.93 10.28
C HIS A 29 -12.21 -9.51 8.89
N ARG A 30 -11.03 -8.82 8.82
CA ARG A 30 -10.46 -8.30 7.57
C ARG A 30 -9.00 -8.66 7.32
N GLN A 31 -8.25 -9.05 8.36
CA GLN A 31 -6.83 -9.40 8.26
C GLN A 31 -6.67 -10.92 8.16
N VAL A 32 -6.96 -11.46 6.97
CA VAL A 32 -7.14 -12.89 6.68
C VAL A 32 -5.89 -13.78 6.84
N LEU A 33 -4.72 -13.22 7.10
CA LEU A 33 -3.51 -13.98 7.43
C LEU A 33 -3.43 -14.38 8.89
N HIS A 34 -4.30 -13.82 9.75
CA HIS A 34 -4.32 -14.05 11.19
C HIS A 34 -5.56 -14.83 11.60
N GLY A 35 -5.44 -15.64 12.65
CA GLY A 35 -6.54 -16.35 13.29
C GLY A 35 -6.60 -16.06 14.80
N GLU A 36 -7.58 -16.61 15.49
CA GLU A 36 -7.73 -16.43 16.94
C GLU A 36 -6.48 -16.87 17.74
N ALA A 37 -5.77 -17.90 17.26
CA ALA A 37 -4.53 -18.38 17.87
C ALA A 37 -3.37 -17.37 17.75
N ASP A 38 -3.50 -16.36 16.90
CA ASP A 38 -2.48 -15.33 16.70
C ASP A 38 -2.69 -14.07 17.55
N ILE A 39 -3.79 -13.98 18.29
CA ILE A 39 -4.08 -12.80 19.13
C ILE A 39 -2.90 -12.52 20.07
N ASN A 40 -2.49 -11.26 20.15
CA ASN A 40 -1.31 -10.73 20.85
C ASN A 40 0.05 -11.11 20.24
N ARG A 41 0.13 -11.86 19.16
CA ARG A 41 1.37 -12.01 18.38
C ARG A 41 1.61 -10.76 17.52
N LEU A 42 2.89 -10.46 17.21
CA LEU A 42 3.21 -9.41 16.24
C LEU A 42 2.59 -9.75 14.88
N LYS A 43 1.94 -8.78 14.24
CA LYS A 43 1.26 -8.97 12.93
C LYS A 43 2.22 -9.51 11.88
N VAL A 44 3.43 -8.97 11.79
CA VAL A 44 4.43 -9.39 10.80
C VAL A 44 4.88 -10.83 11.00
N GLU A 45 5.00 -11.30 12.25
CA GLU A 45 5.40 -12.68 12.57
C GLU A 45 4.27 -13.68 12.24
N SER A 46 3.04 -13.36 12.63
CA SER A 46 1.87 -14.17 12.29
C SER A 46 1.66 -14.22 10.76
N ALA A 47 1.82 -13.10 10.09
CA ALA A 47 1.72 -13.03 8.63
C ALA A 47 2.80 -13.88 7.95
N ARG A 48 4.07 -13.80 8.39
CA ARG A 48 5.16 -14.63 7.87
C ARG A 48 4.83 -16.11 7.96
N ASP A 49 4.41 -16.58 9.13
CA ASP A 49 4.10 -18.00 9.33
C ASP A 49 2.95 -18.47 8.42
N SER A 50 1.95 -17.61 8.21
CA SER A 50 0.83 -17.90 7.31
C SER A 50 1.24 -17.93 5.85
N LEU A 51 2.08 -16.98 5.43
CA LEU A 51 2.58 -16.89 4.06
C LEU A 51 3.52 -18.05 3.72
N LEU A 52 4.39 -18.49 4.65
CA LEU A 52 5.27 -19.64 4.45
C LEU A 52 4.51 -20.97 4.38
N ARG A 53 3.31 -21.07 4.95
CA ARG A 53 2.42 -22.22 4.71
C ARG A 53 1.85 -22.23 3.29
N LEU A 54 1.63 -21.05 2.69
CA LEU A 54 1.12 -20.93 1.33
C LEU A 54 2.21 -21.10 0.27
N ASN A 55 3.39 -20.53 0.52
CA ASN A 55 4.56 -20.66 -0.34
C ASN A 55 5.84 -20.83 0.50
N PRO A 56 6.26 -22.08 0.75
CA PRO A 56 7.46 -22.36 1.55
C PRO A 56 8.78 -21.85 0.94
N SER A 57 8.77 -21.51 -0.35
CA SER A 57 9.95 -21.01 -1.06
C SER A 57 10.13 -19.50 -0.97
N ALA A 58 9.15 -18.77 -0.44
CA ALA A 58 9.21 -17.32 -0.33
C ALA A 58 10.25 -16.90 0.73
N SER A 59 11.02 -15.86 0.44
CA SER A 59 11.85 -15.17 1.42
C SER A 59 11.03 -14.04 2.05
N ILE A 60 10.84 -14.07 3.36
CA ILE A 60 10.02 -13.08 4.07
C ILE A 60 10.81 -12.48 5.21
N GLU A 61 11.11 -11.21 5.08
CA GLU A 61 11.70 -10.39 6.14
C GLU A 61 10.58 -9.71 6.95
N THR A 62 10.71 -9.70 8.27
CA THR A 62 9.75 -9.08 9.19
C THR A 62 10.40 -7.93 9.95
N VAL A 63 9.75 -6.79 10.00
CA VAL A 63 10.18 -5.60 10.72
C VAL A 63 9.03 -5.16 11.64
N ALA A 64 9.13 -5.55 12.92
CA ALA A 64 8.10 -5.30 13.93
C ALA A 64 8.30 -3.96 14.64
N GLN A 65 8.48 -2.89 13.87
CA GLN A 65 8.66 -1.56 14.41
C GLN A 65 8.27 -0.50 13.38
N ARG A 66 7.87 0.67 13.87
CA ARG A 66 7.71 1.85 13.02
C ARG A 66 9.10 2.38 12.65
N LEU A 67 9.35 2.50 11.36
CA LEU A 67 10.65 2.96 10.86
C LEU A 67 10.67 4.49 10.74
N ASP A 68 11.79 5.08 11.13
CA ASP A 68 12.11 6.46 10.77
C ASP A 68 12.52 6.57 9.29
N ASP A 69 12.77 7.79 8.83
CA ASP A 69 13.08 8.05 7.43
C ASP A 69 14.33 7.31 6.95
N ALA A 70 15.39 7.27 7.75
CA ALA A 70 16.66 6.65 7.36
C ALA A 70 16.51 5.14 7.22
N ALA A 71 15.93 4.48 8.23
CA ALA A 71 15.72 3.04 8.22
C ALA A 71 14.71 2.61 7.13
N LEU A 72 13.67 3.42 6.87
CA LEU A 72 12.69 3.15 5.84
C LEU A 72 13.30 3.33 4.43
N LEU A 73 14.16 4.35 4.26
CA LEU A 73 14.87 4.60 3.01
C LEU A 73 15.74 3.39 2.60
N ASP A 74 16.54 2.86 3.55
CA ASP A 74 17.36 1.66 3.32
C ASP A 74 16.53 0.46 2.84
N LYS A 75 15.32 0.28 3.40
CA LYS A 75 14.41 -0.79 2.96
C LYS A 75 13.87 -0.53 1.57
N ILE A 76 13.42 0.70 1.29
CA ILE A 76 12.86 1.07 -0.01
C ILE A 76 13.91 0.92 -1.13
N GLU A 77 15.16 1.32 -0.91
CA GLU A 77 16.26 1.18 -1.87
C GLU A 77 16.52 -0.28 -2.26
N SER A 78 16.25 -1.22 -1.37
CA SER A 78 16.39 -2.66 -1.63
C SER A 78 15.19 -3.26 -2.37
N CYS A 79 14.10 -2.51 -2.57
CA CYS A 79 12.84 -2.98 -3.15
C CYS A 79 12.67 -2.55 -4.61
N HIS A 80 11.97 -3.38 -5.40
CA HIS A 80 11.55 -3.03 -6.75
C HIS A 80 10.17 -2.34 -6.80
N ALA A 81 9.37 -2.46 -5.74
CA ALA A 81 8.11 -1.77 -5.57
C ALA A 81 7.73 -1.73 -4.08
N VAL A 82 6.99 -0.71 -3.69
CA VAL A 82 6.43 -0.54 -2.35
C VAL A 82 4.92 -0.59 -2.43
N LEU A 83 4.27 -1.29 -1.49
CA LEU A 83 2.83 -1.26 -1.31
C LEU A 83 2.50 -0.51 -0.03
N ASP A 84 1.73 0.55 -0.16
CA ASP A 84 1.16 1.28 0.96
C ASP A 84 -0.22 0.70 1.30
N CYS A 85 -0.27 0.01 2.43
CA CYS A 85 -1.50 -0.58 3.01
C CYS A 85 -1.83 0.07 4.36
N SER A 86 -1.27 1.25 4.65
CA SER A 86 -1.47 1.97 5.89
C SER A 86 -2.85 2.65 5.93
N ASP A 87 -3.28 3.01 7.14
CA ASP A 87 -4.55 3.68 7.40
C ASP A 87 -4.39 5.13 7.92
N ASN A 88 -3.16 5.66 7.85
CA ASN A 88 -2.86 7.01 8.33
C ASN A 88 -2.09 7.84 7.30
N LEU A 89 -2.34 9.14 7.32
CA LEU A 89 -1.82 10.09 6.34
C LEU A 89 -0.29 10.29 6.46
N ASP A 90 0.24 10.26 7.68
CA ASP A 90 1.66 10.50 7.93
C ASP A 90 2.52 9.41 7.28
N THR A 91 2.16 8.14 7.46
CA THR A 91 2.84 7.02 6.81
C THR A 91 2.73 7.10 5.28
N ARG A 92 1.57 7.47 4.74
CA ARG A 92 1.38 7.63 3.29
C ARG A 92 2.29 8.71 2.71
N ARG A 93 2.37 9.87 3.38
CA ARG A 93 3.25 10.98 2.99
C ARG A 93 4.72 10.60 3.11
N GLN A 94 5.10 9.90 4.19
CA GLN A 94 6.45 9.38 4.38
C GLN A 94 6.86 8.45 3.24
N LEU A 95 6.05 7.43 2.96
CA LEU A 95 6.29 6.47 1.86
C LEU A 95 6.38 7.19 0.51
N ASN A 96 5.44 8.10 0.22
CA ASN A 96 5.43 8.84 -1.04
C ASN A 96 6.73 9.63 -1.26
N ARG A 97 7.18 10.36 -0.24
CA ARG A 97 8.39 11.17 -0.30
C ARG A 97 9.64 10.30 -0.52
N LEU A 98 9.80 9.24 0.27
CA LEU A 98 10.96 8.36 0.17
C LEU A 98 10.97 7.53 -1.13
N CYS A 99 9.82 7.04 -1.58
CA CYS A 99 9.69 6.38 -2.88
C CYS A 99 10.00 7.32 -4.05
N TYR A 100 9.62 8.60 -3.95
CA TYR A 100 9.98 9.58 -4.97
C TYR A 100 11.49 9.85 -5.01
N GLN A 101 12.13 9.94 -3.85
CA GLN A 101 13.59 10.11 -3.71
C GLN A 101 14.37 8.95 -4.34
N THR A 102 13.94 7.72 -4.11
CA THR A 102 14.60 6.49 -4.63
C THR A 102 14.14 6.08 -6.02
N LYS A 103 13.13 6.77 -6.59
CA LYS A 103 12.45 6.37 -7.84
C LYS A 103 11.83 4.97 -7.79
N THR A 104 11.51 4.48 -6.59
CA THR A 104 10.86 3.19 -6.39
C THR A 104 9.35 3.34 -6.55
N PRO A 105 8.69 2.58 -7.42
CA PRO A 105 7.23 2.64 -7.61
C PRO A 105 6.46 2.37 -6.32
N LEU A 106 5.38 3.12 -6.11
CA LEU A 106 4.47 2.99 -4.98
C LEU A 106 3.07 2.60 -5.45
N VAL A 107 2.53 1.51 -4.90
CA VAL A 107 1.13 1.11 -5.09
C VAL A 107 0.36 1.40 -3.82
N SER A 108 -0.41 2.49 -3.80
CA SER A 108 -1.17 2.92 -2.63
C SER A 108 -2.60 2.42 -2.69
N GLY A 109 -3.10 1.87 -1.57
CA GLY A 109 -4.47 1.42 -1.40
C GLY A 109 -5.10 1.99 -0.13
N ALA A 110 -6.38 2.28 -0.17
CA ALA A 110 -7.17 2.67 0.98
C ALA A 110 -8.59 2.12 0.89
N ALA A 111 -9.17 1.79 2.04
CA ALA A 111 -10.54 1.35 2.15
C ALA A 111 -11.19 1.99 3.38
N ILE A 112 -12.38 2.56 3.22
CA ILE A 112 -13.17 3.16 4.30
C ILE A 112 -14.65 2.93 4.02
N ARG A 113 -15.42 2.52 5.03
CA ARG A 113 -16.85 2.21 4.87
C ARG A 113 -17.11 1.26 3.71
N PHE A 114 -17.70 1.73 2.62
CA PHE A 114 -17.97 1.01 1.38
C PHE A 114 -17.08 1.46 0.20
N GLU A 115 -16.14 2.37 0.43
CA GLU A 115 -15.31 2.96 -0.62
C GLU A 115 -13.89 2.40 -0.55
N GLY A 116 -13.39 1.91 -1.69
CA GLY A 116 -12.02 1.45 -1.88
C GLY A 116 -11.32 2.24 -2.97
N GLN A 117 -10.04 2.53 -2.79
CA GLN A 117 -9.25 3.21 -3.82
C GLN A 117 -7.89 2.58 -3.98
N VAL A 118 -7.38 2.58 -5.21
CA VAL A 118 -6.02 2.17 -5.56
C VAL A 118 -5.44 3.13 -6.59
N ALA A 119 -4.17 3.51 -6.40
CA ALA A 119 -3.41 4.28 -7.37
C ALA A 119 -1.98 3.76 -7.45
N VAL A 120 -1.38 3.87 -8.64
CA VAL A 120 0.01 3.50 -8.90
C VAL A 120 0.82 4.73 -9.24
N TYR A 121 1.86 4.97 -8.48
CA TYR A 121 2.81 6.06 -8.66
C TYR A 121 4.15 5.48 -9.07
N THR A 122 4.56 5.72 -10.32
CA THR A 122 5.82 5.18 -10.87
C THR A 122 7.05 5.99 -10.48
N MET A 123 6.84 7.12 -9.81
CA MET A 123 7.90 8.04 -9.35
C MET A 123 8.81 8.57 -10.47
N GLN A 124 8.31 8.55 -11.72
CA GLN A 124 8.99 9.10 -12.86
C GLN A 124 8.71 10.60 -13.00
N GLU A 125 9.57 11.28 -13.74
CA GLU A 125 9.36 12.68 -14.08
C GLU A 125 8.03 12.89 -14.81
N SER A 126 7.40 14.01 -14.55
CA SER A 126 6.10 14.39 -15.15
C SER A 126 4.93 13.44 -14.83
N THR A 127 5.08 12.55 -13.83
CA THR A 127 3.97 11.74 -13.32
C THR A 127 3.52 12.24 -11.95
N PRO A 128 2.20 12.18 -11.63
CA PRO A 128 1.71 12.58 -10.32
C PRO A 128 2.20 11.62 -9.24
N CYS A 129 2.38 12.13 -8.02
CA CYS A 129 2.65 11.36 -6.81
C CYS A 129 1.45 11.40 -5.85
N TYR A 130 1.53 10.71 -4.71
CA TYR A 130 0.44 10.71 -3.72
C TYR A 130 0.12 12.11 -3.19
N GLU A 131 1.11 13.00 -3.03
CA GLU A 131 0.87 14.36 -2.57
C GLU A 131 0.02 15.18 -3.57
N CYS A 132 0.14 14.92 -4.89
CA CYS A 132 -0.74 15.52 -5.90
C CYS A 132 -2.21 15.10 -5.73
N LEU A 133 -2.44 13.87 -5.23
CA LEU A 133 -3.78 13.39 -4.90
C LEU A 133 -4.29 14.00 -3.59
N SER A 134 -3.47 13.99 -2.52
CA SER A 134 -3.88 14.40 -1.18
C SER A 134 -4.31 15.87 -1.12
N GLN A 135 -3.68 16.74 -1.88
CA GLN A 135 -4.03 18.16 -1.96
C GLN A 135 -5.44 18.43 -2.52
N ARG A 136 -5.95 17.52 -3.34
CA ARG A 136 -7.30 17.67 -3.95
C ARG A 136 -8.43 17.31 -2.99
N PHE A 137 -8.18 16.49 -1.99
CA PHE A 137 -9.20 15.99 -1.06
C PHE A 137 -9.19 16.70 0.31
N GLY A 138 -8.26 17.63 0.54
CA GLY A 138 -8.11 18.31 1.83
C GLY A 138 -7.68 17.36 2.97
N GLU A 139 -7.58 17.90 4.17
CA GLU A 139 -7.12 17.17 5.36
C GLU A 139 -8.21 16.34 6.06
N GLN A 140 -9.20 15.81 5.35
CA GLN A 140 -10.19 14.94 5.98
C GLN A 140 -9.56 13.60 6.36
N GLN A 141 -9.00 13.56 7.55
CA GLN A 141 -8.53 12.35 8.23
C GLN A 141 -9.73 11.54 8.75
N LEU A 142 -10.41 10.84 7.87
CA LEU A 142 -11.32 9.79 8.34
C LEU A 142 -10.49 8.52 8.50
N SER A 143 -10.16 8.15 9.74
CA SER A 143 -9.52 6.87 10.01
C SER A 143 -10.51 5.72 9.79
N CYS A 144 -10.00 4.59 9.27
CA CYS A 144 -10.80 3.37 9.14
C CYS A 144 -11.36 2.88 10.49
N VAL A 145 -10.67 3.20 11.58
CA VAL A 145 -11.05 2.81 12.95
C VAL A 145 -12.31 3.55 13.39
N GLU A 146 -12.42 4.85 13.13
CA GLU A 146 -13.58 5.66 13.52
C GLU A 146 -14.79 5.46 12.62
N SER A 147 -14.56 5.17 11.34
CA SER A 147 -15.62 5.08 10.33
C SER A 147 -16.04 3.65 10.01
N GLY A 148 -15.26 2.66 10.44
CA GLY A 148 -15.44 1.26 10.05
C GLY A 148 -15.06 0.99 8.59
N VAL A 149 -14.94 -0.28 8.25
CA VAL A 149 -14.67 -0.73 6.88
C VAL A 149 -15.30 -2.10 6.63
N LEU A 150 -15.86 -2.29 5.46
CA LEU A 150 -16.41 -3.58 5.04
C LEU A 150 -15.26 -4.56 4.73
N ALA A 151 -15.25 -5.72 5.39
CA ALA A 151 -14.15 -6.69 5.29
C ALA A 151 -13.82 -7.13 3.85
N PRO A 152 -14.79 -7.52 2.99
CA PRO A 152 -14.51 -7.87 1.61
C PRO A 152 -13.88 -6.75 0.79
N LEU A 153 -14.20 -5.48 1.13
CA LEU A 153 -13.62 -4.32 0.45
C LEU A 153 -12.10 -4.23 0.64
N VAL A 154 -11.63 -4.50 1.85
CA VAL A 154 -10.18 -4.56 2.15
C VAL A 154 -9.51 -5.65 1.31
N GLY A 155 -10.19 -6.80 1.15
CA GLY A 155 -9.74 -7.88 0.27
C GLY A 155 -9.64 -7.45 -1.21
N ILE A 156 -10.67 -6.75 -1.73
CA ILE A 156 -10.69 -6.22 -3.10
C ILE A 156 -9.52 -5.25 -3.33
N VAL A 157 -9.35 -4.27 -2.43
CA VAL A 157 -8.29 -3.27 -2.53
C VAL A 157 -6.91 -3.93 -2.48
N GLY A 158 -6.64 -4.79 -1.48
CA GLY A 158 -5.35 -5.47 -1.33
C GLY A 158 -5.04 -6.40 -2.50
N SER A 159 -6.04 -7.10 -3.02
CA SER A 159 -5.87 -7.95 -4.21
C SER A 159 -5.56 -7.13 -5.46
N LEU A 160 -6.20 -5.97 -5.62
CA LEU A 160 -5.90 -5.06 -6.72
C LEU A 160 -4.49 -4.44 -6.59
N GLN A 161 -4.07 -4.07 -5.37
CA GLN A 161 -2.69 -3.63 -5.13
C GLN A 161 -1.68 -4.71 -5.53
N ALA A 162 -1.92 -5.97 -5.17
CA ALA A 162 -1.05 -7.08 -5.57
C ALA A 162 -1.01 -7.26 -7.09
N LEU A 163 -2.16 -7.18 -7.76
CA LEU A 163 -2.23 -7.26 -9.22
C LEU A 163 -1.40 -6.17 -9.89
N GLU A 164 -1.53 -4.93 -9.45
CA GLU A 164 -0.78 -3.80 -10.02
C GLU A 164 0.73 -3.93 -9.73
N ALA A 165 1.10 -4.39 -8.53
CA ALA A 165 2.49 -4.66 -8.21
C ALA A 165 3.10 -5.78 -9.07
N ILE A 166 2.36 -6.87 -9.31
CA ILE A 166 2.80 -7.95 -10.20
C ILE A 166 3.00 -7.44 -11.63
N LYS A 167 2.12 -6.58 -12.14
CA LYS A 167 2.27 -5.96 -13.46
C LYS A 167 3.52 -5.09 -13.53
N LEU A 168 3.80 -4.28 -12.50
CA LEU A 168 5.02 -3.49 -12.38
C LEU A 168 6.28 -4.37 -12.40
N LEU A 169 6.29 -5.43 -11.59
CA LEU A 169 7.45 -6.30 -11.42
C LEU A 169 7.73 -7.20 -12.64
N SER A 170 6.68 -7.64 -13.32
CA SER A 170 6.79 -8.56 -14.47
C SER A 170 6.86 -7.87 -15.83
N GLY A 171 6.47 -6.60 -15.91
CA GLY A 171 6.27 -5.88 -17.18
C GLY A 171 5.07 -6.37 -17.98
N ALA A 172 4.21 -7.23 -17.42
CA ALA A 172 3.04 -7.77 -18.09
C ALA A 172 1.83 -6.84 -17.96
N GLY A 173 1.11 -6.63 -19.03
CA GLY A 173 -0.09 -5.78 -19.06
C GLY A 173 0.23 -4.29 -19.01
N THR A 174 -0.78 -3.49 -18.66
CA THR A 174 -0.67 -2.03 -18.56
C THR A 174 -0.95 -1.56 -17.15
N VAL A 175 -0.04 -0.81 -16.59
CA VAL A 175 -0.20 -0.19 -15.25
C VAL A 175 -0.98 1.11 -15.39
N PRO A 176 -1.98 1.41 -14.53
CA PRO A 176 -2.81 2.62 -14.61
C PRO A 176 -2.10 3.86 -14.03
N VAL A 177 -0.97 4.24 -14.62
CA VAL A 177 -0.19 5.42 -14.20
C VAL A 177 -1.02 6.69 -14.37
N GLY A 178 -0.96 7.58 -13.39
CA GLY A 178 -1.73 8.84 -13.41
C GLY A 178 -3.24 8.62 -13.30
N LYS A 179 -3.68 7.52 -12.72
CA LYS A 179 -5.09 7.21 -12.52
C LYS A 179 -5.38 6.82 -11.07
N LEU A 180 -6.50 7.31 -10.55
CA LEU A 180 -7.10 6.82 -9.32
C LEU A 180 -8.25 5.89 -9.68
N MET A 181 -8.15 4.63 -9.28
CA MET A 181 -9.24 3.66 -9.38
C MET A 181 -10.03 3.69 -8.07
N LEU A 182 -11.32 3.97 -8.14
CA LEU A 182 -12.23 4.03 -7.01
C LEU A 182 -13.32 2.97 -7.18
N PHE A 183 -13.51 2.16 -6.15
CA PHE A 183 -14.58 1.17 -6.07
C PHE A 183 -15.61 1.61 -5.04
N ASP A 184 -16.86 1.81 -5.49
CA ASP A 184 -18.02 1.99 -4.64
C ASP A 184 -18.65 0.62 -4.35
N GLY A 185 -18.41 0.10 -3.17
CA GLY A 185 -18.90 -1.21 -2.74
C GLY A 185 -20.40 -1.22 -2.42
N ALA A 186 -21.03 -0.05 -2.23
CA ALA A 186 -22.48 0.02 -2.00
C ALA A 186 -23.26 -0.24 -3.30
N TYR A 187 -22.72 0.20 -4.43
CA TYR A 187 -23.33 0.05 -5.75
C TYR A 187 -22.57 -0.91 -6.67
N SER A 188 -21.46 -1.50 -6.21
CA SER A 188 -20.59 -2.38 -7.00
C SER A 188 -20.07 -1.73 -8.29
N GLN A 189 -19.71 -0.45 -8.22
CA GLN A 189 -19.28 0.35 -9.37
C GLN A 189 -17.81 0.73 -9.27
N TRP A 190 -17.12 0.63 -10.41
CA TRP A 190 -15.77 1.13 -10.59
C TRP A 190 -15.80 2.48 -11.31
N GLN A 191 -15.01 3.41 -10.79
CA GLN A 191 -14.75 4.70 -11.42
C GLN A 191 -13.24 4.88 -11.55
N THR A 192 -12.82 5.56 -12.60
CA THR A 192 -11.40 5.89 -12.81
C THR A 192 -11.28 7.37 -13.07
N PHE A 193 -10.48 8.05 -12.28
CA PHE A 193 -10.22 9.47 -12.37
C PHE A 193 -8.79 9.69 -12.86
N GLN A 194 -8.61 10.65 -13.77
CA GLN A 194 -7.29 11.09 -14.20
C GLN A 194 -6.66 11.93 -13.09
N LEU A 195 -5.43 11.58 -12.72
CA LEU A 195 -4.58 12.36 -11.83
C LEU A 195 -3.56 13.12 -12.66
N GLU A 196 -3.48 14.41 -12.43
CA GLU A 196 -2.47 15.28 -13.03
C GLU A 196 -1.42 15.65 -12.00
N GLN A 197 -0.17 15.76 -12.44
CA GLN A 197 0.88 16.30 -11.61
C GLN A 197 0.57 17.75 -11.25
N TRP A 198 0.65 18.08 -9.96
CA TRP A 198 0.58 19.47 -9.51
C TRP A 198 1.96 20.11 -9.69
N GLN A 199 2.05 21.24 -10.42
CA GLN A 199 3.32 21.87 -10.77
C GLN A 199 4.09 22.33 -9.54
N ASP A 200 3.39 22.84 -8.51
CA ASP A 200 3.98 23.27 -7.24
C ASP A 200 3.98 22.18 -6.17
N CYS A 201 3.90 20.91 -6.58
CA CYS A 201 3.93 19.80 -5.61
C CYS A 201 5.25 19.79 -4.84
N PRO A 202 5.23 19.79 -3.49
CA PRO A 202 6.46 19.82 -2.70
C PRO A 202 7.30 18.55 -2.83
N VAL A 203 6.74 17.48 -3.41
CA VAL A 203 7.45 16.21 -3.58
C VAL A 203 7.91 16.00 -5.03
N CYS A 204 7.02 16.18 -6.02
CA CYS A 204 7.32 15.86 -7.42
C CYS A 204 7.22 17.07 -8.37
N GLY A 205 6.94 18.27 -7.86
CA GLY A 205 6.86 19.48 -8.67
C GLY A 205 8.22 19.93 -9.21
N SER A 206 8.19 20.77 -10.24
CA SER A 206 9.39 21.30 -10.90
C SER A 206 10.26 22.19 -9.99
N SER A 207 9.73 22.67 -8.87
CA SER A 207 10.43 23.46 -7.87
C SER A 207 11.03 22.61 -6.72
N ALA A 208 10.76 21.32 -6.65
CA ALA A 208 11.16 20.44 -5.56
C ALA A 208 12.67 20.04 -5.57
N GLY A 209 13.45 20.55 -6.50
CA GLY A 209 14.89 20.24 -6.66
C GLY A 209 15.81 21.46 -6.62
N ALA A 210 15.36 22.60 -6.08
CA ALA A 210 16.10 23.88 -6.15
C ALA A 210 16.65 24.37 -4.80
N ASP A 211 16.92 23.47 -3.83
CA ASP A 211 17.64 23.78 -2.58
C ASP A 211 18.86 22.85 -2.39
#